data_515060359c45c8981d736354af72acd7
#
_entry.id   515060359c45c8981d736354af72acd7
#
_cell.length_a   1.000
_cell.length_b   1.000
_cell.length_c   1.000
_cell.angle_alpha   90.00
_cell.angle_beta   90.00
_cell.angle_gamma   90.00
#
_symmetry.space_group_name_H-M   'P 1'
#
loop_
_entity.id
_entity.type
_entity.pdbx_description
1 polymer ?
#
loop_
_entity_poly.entity_id
_entity_poly.type
_entity_poly.pdbx_seq_one_letter_code
_entity_poly.pdbx_strand_id
1 'polypeptide(L)'
;MIEVLKFSATWCGPCKMLSKTLEGVEGITNVDIDTQMDLAKEYNVRSVPAMIFKIEGEEVHREVGLISLKKYEDIINELAADVRWKNK
;
A
#
# COMPACT_ATOMS: atom_id res chain seq x y z
N MET A 1 -3.68 9.01 11.31
CA MET A 1 -3.92 9.07 9.87
C MET A 1 -3.18 7.94 9.17
N ILE A 2 -3.85 7.27 8.25
CA ILE A 2 -3.26 6.14 7.56
C ILE A 2 -2.66 6.59 6.23
N GLU A 3 -1.41 6.27 6.03
CA GLU A 3 -0.71 6.52 4.77
C GLU A 3 -0.51 5.20 4.05
N VAL A 4 -0.80 5.16 2.75
CA VAL A 4 -0.66 3.95 1.96
C VAL A 4 0.34 4.20 0.84
N LEU A 5 1.36 3.37 0.77
CA LEU A 5 2.32 3.38 -0.33
C LEU A 5 2.00 2.20 -1.25
N LYS A 6 1.80 2.47 -2.53
CA LYS A 6 1.55 1.43 -3.51
C LYS A 6 2.74 1.34 -4.44
N PHE A 7 3.50 0.27 -4.29
CA PHE A 7 4.68 0.01 -5.12
C PHE A 7 4.26 -0.74 -6.38
N SER A 8 4.70 -0.24 -7.52
CA SER A 8 4.33 -0.81 -8.82
C SER A 8 5.45 -0.58 -9.83
N ALA A 9 5.24 -1.11 -11.03
CA ALA A 9 6.15 -0.91 -12.15
C ALA A 9 5.32 -0.79 -13.43
N THR A 10 5.85 -0.06 -14.41
CA THR A 10 5.11 0.16 -15.66
C THR A 10 4.95 -1.12 -16.48
N TRP A 11 5.82 -2.10 -16.28
CA TRP A 11 5.79 -3.38 -17.01
C TRP A 11 4.93 -4.43 -16.30
N CYS A 12 4.35 -4.12 -15.19
CA CYS A 12 3.65 -5.08 -14.33
C CYS A 12 2.15 -5.09 -14.65
N GLY A 13 1.65 -6.18 -15.23
CA GLY A 13 0.22 -6.32 -15.54
C GLY A 13 -0.69 -6.26 -14.33
N PRO A 14 -0.42 -7.07 -13.29
CA PRO A 14 -1.25 -7.01 -12.07
C PRO A 14 -1.24 -5.64 -11.41
N CYS A 15 -0.14 -4.88 -11.53
CA CYS A 15 -0.09 -3.52 -10.99
C CYS A 15 -1.12 -2.62 -11.68
N LYS A 16 -1.28 -2.78 -12.99
CA LYS A 16 -2.25 -2.00 -13.76
C LYS A 16 -3.67 -2.35 -13.33
N MET A 17 -3.92 -3.62 -13.07
CA MET A 17 -5.23 -4.07 -12.58
C MET A 17 -5.53 -3.49 -11.21
N LEU A 18 -4.54 -3.48 -10.32
CA LEU A 18 -4.72 -2.93 -9.00
C LEU A 18 -4.99 -1.43 -9.07
N SER A 19 -4.30 -0.72 -9.97
CA SER A 19 -4.53 0.71 -10.16
C SER A 19 -5.95 0.99 -10.59
N LYS A 20 -6.51 0.14 -11.46
CA LYS A 20 -7.91 0.27 -11.87
C LYS A 20 -8.85 0.01 -10.72
N THR A 21 -8.57 -1.04 -9.96
CA THR A 21 -9.40 -1.42 -8.80
C THR A 21 -9.47 -0.28 -7.79
N LEU A 22 -8.37 0.43 -7.59
CA LEU A 22 -8.27 1.49 -6.60
C LEU A 22 -8.46 2.89 -7.18
N GLU A 23 -8.92 2.98 -8.42
CA GLU A 23 -9.15 4.26 -9.07
C GLU A 23 -10.14 5.09 -8.26
N GLY A 24 -9.81 6.36 -8.02
CA GLY A 24 -10.65 7.25 -7.24
C GLY A 24 -10.46 7.14 -5.73
N VAL A 25 -9.71 6.16 -5.25
CA VAL A 25 -9.42 6.03 -3.82
C VAL A 25 -8.34 7.04 -3.44
N GLU A 26 -8.60 7.84 -2.42
CA GLU A 26 -7.65 8.84 -1.96
C GLU A 26 -6.73 8.28 -0.88
N GLY A 27 -5.63 9.00 -0.66
CA GLY A 27 -4.70 8.63 0.40
C GLY A 27 -3.64 7.62 0.00
N ILE A 28 -3.56 7.28 -1.30
CA ILE A 28 -2.57 6.33 -1.79
C ILE A 28 -1.48 7.08 -2.54
N THR A 29 -0.23 6.85 -2.12
CA THR A 29 0.94 7.38 -2.81
C THR A 29 1.51 6.29 -3.71
N ASN A 30 1.62 6.58 -5.00
CA ASN A 30 2.17 5.63 -5.96
C ASN A 30 3.68 5.73 -6.01
N VAL A 31 4.35 4.58 -5.94
CA VAL A 31 5.80 4.49 -5.99
C VAL A 31 6.18 3.58 -7.15
N ASP A 32 6.94 4.12 -8.10
CA ASP A 32 7.47 3.33 -9.22
C ASP A 32 8.83 2.79 -8.81
N ILE A 33 8.95 1.46 -8.72
CA ILE A 33 10.17 0.85 -8.23
C ILE A 33 11.36 1.07 -9.15
N ASP A 34 11.13 1.40 -10.40
CA ASP A 34 12.22 1.63 -11.35
C ASP A 34 12.81 3.04 -11.23
N THR A 35 11.99 4.00 -10.84
CA THR A 35 12.44 5.39 -10.65
C THR A 35 12.72 5.72 -9.19
N GLN A 36 12.17 4.95 -8.26
CA GLN A 36 12.34 5.18 -6.83
C GLN A 36 12.88 3.91 -6.15
N MET A 37 14.00 3.43 -6.68
CA MET A 37 14.62 2.20 -6.21
C MET A 37 15.03 2.26 -4.74
N ASP A 38 15.46 3.44 -4.30
CA ASP A 38 15.87 3.60 -2.90
C ASP A 38 14.72 3.33 -1.94
N LEU A 39 13.52 3.78 -2.31
CA LEU A 39 12.35 3.58 -1.48
C LEU A 39 11.95 2.11 -1.46
N ALA A 40 12.02 1.45 -2.61
CA ALA A 40 11.73 0.02 -2.69
C ALA A 40 12.68 -0.79 -1.81
N LYS A 41 13.95 -0.39 -1.78
CA LYS A 41 14.95 -1.05 -0.93
C LYS A 41 14.68 -0.78 0.54
N GLU A 42 14.34 0.45 0.87
CA GLU A 42 14.06 0.84 2.25
C GLU A 42 12.96 -0.02 2.85
N TYR A 43 11.91 -0.29 2.08
CA TYR A 43 10.79 -1.10 2.52
C TYR A 43 10.94 -2.58 2.18
N ASN A 44 12.07 -2.96 1.61
CA ASN A 44 12.35 -4.34 1.24
C ASN A 44 11.26 -4.93 0.34
N VAL A 45 10.83 -4.16 -0.65
CA VAL A 45 9.83 -4.60 -1.62
C VAL A 45 10.51 -5.46 -2.67
N ARG A 46 10.08 -6.72 -2.78
CA ARG A 46 10.69 -7.70 -3.69
C ARG A 46 9.79 -8.10 -4.84
N SER A 47 8.51 -7.82 -4.73
CA SER A 47 7.57 -8.12 -5.81
C SER A 47 6.51 -7.03 -5.84
N VAL A 48 5.93 -6.83 -7.02
CA VAL A 48 4.91 -5.82 -7.23
C VAL A 48 3.67 -6.48 -7.82
N PRO A 49 2.48 -5.94 -7.55
CA PRO A 49 2.23 -4.77 -6.71
C PRO A 49 2.40 -5.11 -5.24
N ALA A 50 2.79 -4.11 -4.46
CA ALA A 50 2.88 -4.25 -3.01
C ALA A 50 2.34 -2.99 -2.37
N MET A 51 1.52 -3.16 -1.34
CA MET A 51 0.93 -2.03 -0.63
C MET A 51 1.41 -2.06 0.81
N ILE A 52 1.90 -0.92 1.27
CA ILE A 52 2.39 -0.78 2.62
C ILE A 52 1.54 0.26 3.32
N PHE A 53 0.94 -0.13 4.44
CA PHE A 53 0.06 0.71 5.23
C PHE A 53 0.84 1.21 6.43
N LYS A 54 0.85 2.54 6.60
CA LYS A 54 1.63 3.19 7.65
C LYS A 54 0.74 4.04 8.52
N ILE A 55 1.06 4.09 9.80
CA ILE A 55 0.40 4.98 10.75
C ILE A 55 1.50 5.71 11.50
N GLU A 56 1.48 7.03 11.43
CA GLU A 56 2.46 7.89 12.09
C GLU A 56 3.90 7.48 11.78
N GLY A 57 4.13 7.17 10.49
CA GLY A 57 5.46 6.84 10.02
C GLY A 57 5.88 5.39 10.19
N GLU A 58 5.04 4.56 10.82
CA GLU A 58 5.35 3.16 11.06
C GLU A 58 4.55 2.25 10.15
N GLU A 59 5.22 1.28 9.57
CA GLU A 59 4.53 0.24 8.79
C GLU A 59 3.74 -0.65 9.75
N VAL A 60 2.42 -0.73 9.53
CA VAL A 60 1.54 -1.53 10.39
C VAL A 60 0.93 -2.71 9.66
N HIS A 61 0.96 -2.70 8.33
CA HIS A 61 0.39 -3.79 7.54
C HIS A 61 0.98 -3.76 6.14
N ARG A 62 1.01 -4.92 5.49
CA ARG A 62 1.54 -5.04 4.13
C ARG A 62 0.72 -6.07 3.36
N GLU A 63 0.39 -5.73 2.11
CA GLU A 63 -0.26 -6.67 1.18
C GLU A 63 0.56 -6.75 -0.08
N VAL A 64 0.83 -7.98 -0.52
CA VAL A 64 1.59 -8.23 -1.74
C VAL A 64 0.67 -8.91 -2.74
N GLY A 65 0.63 -8.39 -3.96
CA GLY A 65 -0.21 -8.93 -5.01
C GLY A 65 -1.51 -8.17 -5.18
N LEU A 66 -2.35 -8.68 -6.07
CA LEU A 66 -3.62 -8.04 -6.40
C LEU A 66 -4.64 -8.33 -5.32
N ILE A 67 -5.28 -7.27 -4.82
CA ILE A 67 -6.36 -7.41 -3.85
C ILE A 67 -7.61 -6.71 -4.39
N SER A 68 -8.77 -7.09 -3.86
CA SER A 68 -10.04 -6.46 -4.24
C SER A 68 -10.22 -5.14 -3.51
N LEU A 69 -11.12 -4.31 -4.03
CA LEU A 69 -11.47 -3.06 -3.36
C LEU A 69 -12.05 -3.34 -1.96
N LYS A 70 -12.86 -4.39 -1.85
CA LYS A 70 -13.42 -4.76 -0.56
C LYS A 70 -12.33 -5.11 0.44
N LYS A 71 -11.33 -5.87 0.01
CA LYS A 71 -10.20 -6.21 0.88
C LYS A 71 -9.47 -4.95 1.34
N TYR A 72 -9.23 -4.03 0.41
CA TYR A 72 -8.59 -2.76 0.75
C TYR A 72 -9.40 -2.00 1.79
N GLU A 73 -10.70 -1.88 1.56
CA GLU A 73 -11.58 -1.17 2.49
C GLU A 73 -11.62 -1.82 3.85
N ASP A 74 -11.63 -3.16 3.89
CA ASP A 74 -11.62 -3.89 5.16
C ASP A 74 -10.34 -3.62 5.94
N ILE A 75 -9.19 -3.58 5.24
CA ILE A 75 -7.91 -3.28 5.88
C ILE A 75 -7.94 -1.88 6.48
N ILE A 76 -8.37 -0.90 5.69
CA ILE A 76 -8.43 0.49 6.16
C ILE A 76 -9.36 0.60 7.37
N ASN A 77 -10.51 -0.05 7.32
CA ASN A 77 -11.46 0.00 8.43
C ASN A 77 -10.88 -0.63 9.69
N GLU A 78 -10.19 -1.75 9.56
CA GLU A 78 -9.56 -2.39 10.70
C GLU A 78 -8.48 -1.51 11.32
N LEU A 79 -7.63 -0.92 10.49
CA LEU A 79 -6.56 -0.06 10.98
C LEU A 79 -7.11 1.20 11.62
N ALA A 80 -8.18 1.77 11.04
CA ALA A 80 -8.80 2.97 11.60
C ALA A 80 -9.49 2.68 12.92
N ALA A 81 -10.02 1.47 13.09
CA ALA A 81 -10.73 1.10 14.32
C ALA A 81 -9.79 0.67 15.44
N ASP A 82 -8.59 0.24 15.11
CA ASP A 82 -7.63 -0.24 16.11
C ASP A 82 -6.89 0.95 16.72
N VAL A 83 -7.36 1.37 17.88
CA VAL A 83 -6.77 2.53 18.56
C VAL A 83 -5.71 2.13 19.60
N ARG A 84 -5.47 0.83 19.77
CA ARG A 84 -4.53 0.38 20.80
C ARG A 84 -3.11 0.84 20.54
N TRP A 85 -2.71 0.90 19.29
CA TRP A 85 -1.36 1.31 18.94
C TRP A 85 -1.08 2.77 19.34
N LYS A 86 -2.13 3.57 19.48
CA LYS A 86 -2.00 4.98 19.91
C LYS A 86 -1.78 5.12 21.39
N ASN A 87 -2.15 4.13 22.15
CA ASN A 87 -2.16 4.20 23.62
C ASN A 87 -1.01 3.44 24.26
N LYS A 88 -0.03 3.07 23.47
CA LYS A 88 1.15 2.37 23.98
C LYS A 88 2.10 3.29 24.71
#